data_cd11baa6daf551a9acef78644f143c44
#
_entry.id   cd11baa6daf551a9acef78644f143c44
#
_cell.length_a   1.000
_cell.length_b   1.000
_cell.length_c   1.000
_cell.angle_alpha   90.00
_cell.angle_beta   90.00
_cell.angle_gamma   90.00
#
_symmetry.space_group_name_H-M   'P 1'
#
loop_
_entity.id
_entity.type
_entity.pdbx_description
1 polymer ?
#
loop_
_entity_poly.entity_id
_entity_poly.type
_entity_poly.pdbx_seq_one_letter_code
_entity_poly.pdbx_strand_id
1 'polypeptide(L)'
;MKKNNYFYFLIFLFLNLFFLPVKSDPIFELGKTIFLEQGNCAVCHTLTDAKSSGQIGPNLNQLKPNMTRIIYAVTNGIGVMPSYEGQLTIQEIEAVAHYVSLSANQ
;
A
#
# COMPACT_ATOMS: atom_id res chain seq x y z
N MET A 1 12.91 28.66 -47.13
CA MET A 1 13.14 27.47 -46.31
C MET A 1 11.81 26.99 -45.71
N LYS A 2 11.26 25.86 -46.15
CA LYS A 2 10.13 25.25 -45.50
C LYS A 2 10.65 24.59 -44.25
N LYS A 3 10.29 25.12 -43.05
CA LYS A 3 10.50 24.43 -41.78
C LYS A 3 9.68 23.14 -41.78
N ASN A 4 10.37 22.02 -41.62
CA ASN A 4 9.72 20.70 -41.56
C ASN A 4 8.93 20.58 -40.28
N ASN A 5 7.63 20.88 -40.32
CA ASN A 5 6.70 20.73 -39.18
C ASN A 5 6.53 19.26 -38.74
N TYR A 6 6.96 18.30 -39.56
CA TYR A 6 6.95 16.88 -39.23
C TYR A 6 7.84 16.52 -38.06
N PHE A 7 8.97 17.23 -37.89
CA PHE A 7 9.86 16.96 -36.76
C PHE A 7 9.25 17.31 -35.41
N TYR A 8 8.54 18.43 -35.33
CA TYR A 8 7.82 18.84 -34.14
C TYR A 8 6.59 17.95 -33.87
N PHE A 9 5.93 17.49 -34.92
CA PHE A 9 4.81 16.56 -34.83
C PHE A 9 5.25 15.20 -34.27
N LEU A 10 6.38 14.67 -34.74
CA LEU A 10 6.97 13.42 -34.24
C LEU A 10 7.42 13.54 -32.78
N ILE A 11 8.02 14.65 -32.37
CA ILE A 11 8.42 14.91 -30.98
C ILE A 11 7.16 14.99 -30.09
N PHE A 12 6.11 15.66 -30.56
CA PHE A 12 4.85 15.77 -29.83
C PHE A 12 4.15 14.41 -29.67
N LEU A 13 4.17 13.59 -30.70
CA LEU A 13 3.64 12.23 -30.67
C LEU A 13 4.43 11.34 -29.70
N PHE A 14 5.76 11.48 -29.67
CA PHE A 14 6.63 10.71 -28.77
C PHE A 14 6.48 11.12 -27.32
N LEU A 15 6.24 12.40 -27.04
CA LEU A 15 6.02 12.91 -25.70
C LEU A 15 4.70 12.40 -25.09
N ASN A 16 3.67 12.19 -25.90
CA ASN A 16 2.38 11.67 -25.43
C ASN A 16 2.40 10.18 -25.08
N LEU A 17 3.35 9.40 -25.58
CA LEU A 17 3.53 7.99 -25.25
C LEU A 17 4.06 7.76 -23.83
N PHE A 18 4.66 8.76 -23.20
CA PHE A 18 5.17 8.68 -21.83
C PHE A 18 4.13 9.04 -20.74
N PHE A 19 2.95 9.54 -21.12
CA PHE A 19 1.86 9.87 -20.23
C PHE A 19 0.76 8.80 -20.25
N LEU A 20 1.14 7.51 -20.21
CA LEU A 20 0.17 6.46 -19.90
C LEU A 20 -0.21 6.61 -18.43
N PRO A 21 -1.53 6.71 -18.10
CA PRO A 21 -1.94 6.76 -16.71
C PRO A 21 -1.48 5.49 -16.00
N VAL A 22 -0.67 5.63 -14.97
CA VAL A 22 -0.33 4.52 -14.07
C VAL A 22 -1.63 4.11 -13.40
N LYS A 23 -2.10 2.89 -13.68
CA LYS A 23 -3.30 2.36 -13.04
C LYS A 23 -3.02 2.16 -11.56
N SER A 24 -3.63 2.98 -10.70
CA SER A 24 -3.54 2.82 -9.26
C SER A 24 -4.24 1.52 -8.84
N ASP A 25 -3.70 0.82 -7.82
CA ASP A 25 -4.34 -0.31 -7.16
C ASP A 25 -5.26 0.22 -6.04
N PRO A 26 -6.59 0.26 -6.25
CA PRO A 26 -7.51 0.84 -5.27
C PRO A 26 -7.56 0.03 -3.96
N ILE A 27 -7.28 -1.26 -4.00
CA ILE A 27 -7.23 -2.12 -2.80
C ILE A 27 -5.99 -1.79 -1.97
N PHE A 28 -4.86 -1.56 -2.64
CA PHE A 28 -3.63 -1.12 -1.97
C PHE A 28 -3.83 0.23 -1.28
N GLU A 29 -4.44 1.20 -1.96
CA GLU A 29 -4.72 2.53 -1.39
C GLU A 29 -5.71 2.46 -0.22
N LEU A 30 -6.75 1.64 -0.32
CA LEU A 30 -7.67 1.39 0.79
C LEU A 30 -6.91 0.78 1.98
N GLY A 31 -6.10 -0.24 1.74
CA GLY A 31 -5.30 -0.88 2.78
C GLY A 31 -4.35 0.09 3.47
N LYS A 32 -3.72 0.98 2.72
CA LYS A 32 -2.87 2.04 3.26
C LYS A 32 -3.65 3.00 4.18
N THR A 33 -4.82 3.42 3.75
CA THR A 33 -5.71 4.28 4.54
C THR A 33 -6.12 3.59 5.85
N ILE A 34 -6.47 2.31 5.79
CA ILE A 34 -6.82 1.53 6.99
C ILE A 34 -5.63 1.42 7.94
N PHE A 35 -4.44 1.15 7.42
CA PHE A 35 -3.22 1.07 8.21
C PHE A 35 -2.91 2.37 8.97
N LEU A 36 -3.13 3.51 8.32
CA LEU A 36 -2.84 4.83 8.87
C LEU A 36 -3.96 5.38 9.75
N GLU A 37 -5.21 5.07 9.45
CA GLU A 37 -6.39 5.70 10.08
C GLU A 37 -7.19 4.73 10.93
N GLN A 38 -8.11 3.96 10.35
CA GLN A 38 -9.07 3.13 11.10
C GLN A 38 -8.41 2.03 11.93
N GLY A 39 -7.37 1.40 11.37
CA GLY A 39 -6.63 0.35 12.06
C GLY A 39 -5.59 0.86 13.04
N ASN A 40 -5.14 2.10 12.81
CA ASN A 40 -4.11 2.75 13.61
C ASN A 40 -2.83 1.88 13.79
N CYS A 41 -2.51 1.09 12.78
CA CYS A 41 -1.41 0.11 12.79
C CYS A 41 -0.04 0.79 12.90
N ALA A 42 0.07 1.99 12.34
CA ALA A 42 1.29 2.80 12.31
C ALA A 42 1.80 3.18 13.71
N VAL A 43 0.94 3.22 14.72
CA VAL A 43 1.33 3.53 16.10
C VAL A 43 2.23 2.44 16.68
N CYS A 44 1.99 1.19 16.30
CA CYS A 44 2.71 0.03 16.84
C CYS A 44 3.75 -0.54 15.87
N HIS A 45 3.56 -0.40 14.57
CA HIS A 45 4.39 -1.05 13.57
C HIS A 45 5.21 -0.07 12.76
N THR A 46 6.48 -0.42 12.52
CA THR A 46 7.31 0.22 11.50
C THR A 46 6.96 -0.35 10.13
N LEU A 47 6.67 0.53 9.18
CA LEU A 47 6.50 0.20 7.77
C LEU A 47 6.94 1.41 6.94
N THR A 48 7.97 1.23 6.11
CA THR A 48 8.61 2.33 5.37
C THR A 48 7.65 3.04 4.42
N ASP A 49 6.83 2.30 3.68
CA ASP A 49 5.85 2.88 2.75
C ASP A 49 4.83 3.79 3.47
N ALA A 50 4.43 3.44 4.68
CA ALA A 50 3.54 4.23 5.51
C ALA A 50 4.25 5.36 6.27
N LYS A 51 5.56 5.47 6.16
CA LYS A 51 6.40 6.40 6.95
C LYS A 51 6.16 6.26 8.46
N SER A 52 5.88 5.03 8.92
CA SER A 52 5.64 4.73 10.32
C SER A 52 6.89 4.13 10.98
N SER A 53 7.04 4.40 12.25
CA SER A 53 8.20 4.00 13.06
C SER A 53 7.83 3.44 14.42
N GLY A 54 6.61 2.91 14.57
CA GLY A 54 6.15 2.27 15.81
C GLY A 54 7.02 1.07 16.18
N GLN A 55 7.34 0.93 17.47
CA GLN A 55 8.24 -0.10 17.99
C GLN A 55 7.57 -1.06 18.98
N ILE A 56 6.26 -0.92 19.19
CA ILE A 56 5.49 -1.80 20.09
C ILE A 56 5.29 -3.16 19.45
N GLY A 57 4.96 -3.18 18.17
CA GLY A 57 4.84 -4.39 17.36
C GLY A 57 6.09 -4.66 16.53
N PRO A 58 6.15 -5.82 15.84
CA PRO A 58 7.25 -6.11 14.92
C PRO A 58 7.39 -5.08 13.80
N ASN A 59 8.65 -4.84 13.38
CA ASN A 59 8.96 -4.10 12.17
C ASN A 59 8.53 -4.94 10.96
N LEU A 60 7.54 -4.46 10.21
CA LEU A 60 6.94 -5.22 9.11
C LEU A 60 7.87 -5.38 7.91
N ASN A 61 8.75 -4.40 7.66
CA ASN A 61 9.77 -4.54 6.61
C ASN A 61 10.79 -5.65 6.92
N GLN A 62 11.06 -5.93 8.17
CA GLN A 62 11.92 -7.04 8.60
C GLN A 62 11.18 -8.36 8.63
N LEU A 63 9.95 -8.37 9.14
CA LEU A 63 9.13 -9.56 9.29
C LEU A 63 8.66 -10.13 7.93
N LYS A 64 8.31 -9.25 7.00
CA LYS A 64 7.80 -9.60 5.65
C LYS A 64 6.69 -10.64 5.69
N PRO A 65 5.59 -10.39 6.40
CA PRO A 65 4.53 -11.36 6.55
C PRO A 65 3.74 -11.54 5.24
N ASN A 66 3.28 -12.76 4.98
CA ASN A 66 2.35 -13.02 3.88
C ASN A 66 0.91 -12.62 4.25
N MET A 67 0.03 -12.56 3.26
CA MET A 67 -1.36 -12.16 3.45
C MET A 67 -2.09 -13.01 4.48
N THR A 68 -1.96 -14.32 4.44
CA THR A 68 -2.63 -15.25 5.36
C THR A 68 -2.27 -14.97 6.81
N ARG A 69 -0.99 -14.74 7.07
CA ARG A 69 -0.50 -14.41 8.41
C ARG A 69 -1.03 -13.07 8.90
N ILE A 70 -1.09 -12.07 8.02
CA ILE A 70 -1.62 -10.75 8.35
C ILE A 70 -3.12 -10.83 8.66
N ILE A 71 -3.89 -11.49 7.80
CA ILE A 71 -5.34 -11.66 8.00
C ILE A 71 -5.62 -12.33 9.35
N TYR A 72 -4.88 -13.39 9.67
CA TYR A 72 -5.02 -14.07 10.96
C TYR A 72 -4.73 -13.14 12.14
N ALA A 73 -3.62 -12.42 12.09
CA ALA A 73 -3.20 -11.52 13.16
C ALA A 73 -4.19 -10.37 13.37
N VAL A 74 -4.64 -9.74 12.27
CA VAL A 74 -5.60 -8.62 12.32
C VAL A 74 -6.96 -9.08 12.78
N THR A 75 -7.43 -10.24 12.33
CA THR A 75 -8.72 -10.78 12.71
C THR A 75 -8.75 -11.15 14.20
N ASN A 76 -7.73 -11.88 14.67
CA ASN A 76 -7.76 -12.51 16.00
C ASN A 76 -6.99 -11.69 17.06
N GLY A 77 -6.07 -10.84 16.65
CA GLY A 77 -5.11 -10.23 17.56
C GLY A 77 -4.01 -11.20 18.00
N ILE A 78 -2.89 -10.66 18.48
CA ILE A 78 -1.78 -11.43 19.05
C ILE A 78 -1.17 -10.63 20.21
N GLY A 79 -1.19 -11.17 21.43
CA GLY A 79 -0.65 -10.49 22.60
C GLY A 79 -1.29 -9.12 22.80
N VAL A 80 -0.50 -8.05 22.78
CA VAL A 80 -1.01 -6.66 22.93
C VAL A 80 -1.68 -6.13 21.66
N MET A 81 -1.47 -6.75 20.51
CA MET A 81 -2.15 -6.39 19.28
C MET A 81 -3.65 -6.77 19.39
N PRO A 82 -4.56 -5.79 19.26
CA PRO A 82 -5.98 -6.07 19.40
C PRO A 82 -6.54 -6.87 18.24
N SER A 83 -7.66 -7.56 18.47
CA SER A 83 -8.50 -8.11 17.41
C SER A 83 -9.30 -7.00 16.74
N TYR A 84 -9.33 -7.02 15.42
CA TYR A 84 -10.12 -6.07 14.61
C TYR A 84 -11.42 -6.69 14.08
N GLU A 85 -11.72 -7.94 14.45
CA GLU A 85 -13.00 -8.56 14.14
C GLU A 85 -14.16 -7.73 14.71
N GLY A 86 -15.14 -7.40 13.87
CA GLY A 86 -16.24 -6.53 14.24
C GLY A 86 -15.93 -5.03 14.20
N GLN A 87 -14.66 -4.62 14.12
CA GLN A 87 -14.26 -3.22 13.94
C GLN A 87 -13.95 -2.91 12.47
N LEU A 88 -13.29 -3.83 11.80
CA LEU A 88 -13.04 -3.79 10.35
C LEU A 88 -13.88 -4.88 9.69
N THR A 89 -14.36 -4.57 8.48
CA THR A 89 -15.03 -5.58 7.65
C THR A 89 -14.00 -6.60 7.13
N ILE A 90 -14.46 -7.73 6.64
CA ILE A 90 -13.60 -8.75 6.02
C ILE A 90 -12.83 -8.12 4.85
N GLN A 91 -13.50 -7.32 4.03
CA GLN A 91 -12.89 -6.63 2.89
C GLN A 91 -11.81 -5.63 3.32
N GLU A 92 -12.03 -4.92 4.42
CA GLU A 92 -11.05 -3.99 4.97
C GLU A 92 -9.83 -4.73 5.55
N ILE A 93 -10.04 -5.86 6.20
CA ILE A 93 -8.95 -6.73 6.70
C ILE A 93 -8.12 -7.27 5.53
N GLU A 94 -8.78 -7.74 4.47
CA GLU A 94 -8.10 -8.19 3.25
C GLU A 94 -7.33 -7.07 2.56
N ALA A 95 -7.89 -5.86 2.54
CA ALA A 95 -7.23 -4.70 1.94
C ALA A 95 -5.96 -4.29 2.70
N VAL A 96 -6.00 -4.23 4.04
CA VAL A 96 -4.80 -3.91 4.82
C VAL A 96 -3.77 -5.03 4.73
N ALA A 97 -4.20 -6.29 4.65
CA ALA A 97 -3.29 -7.42 4.44
C ALA A 97 -2.61 -7.35 3.07
N HIS A 98 -3.34 -7.00 2.04
CA HIS A 98 -2.80 -6.76 0.70
C HIS A 98 -1.75 -5.64 0.71
N TYR A 99 -2.09 -4.50 1.31
CA TYR A 99 -1.18 -3.36 1.44
C TYR A 99 0.11 -3.74 2.16
N VAL A 100 0.02 -4.34 3.34
CA VAL A 100 1.19 -4.68 4.16
C VAL A 100 2.05 -5.75 3.49
N SER A 101 1.45 -6.79 2.91
CA SER A 101 2.20 -7.86 2.25
C SER A 101 3.04 -7.36 1.06
N LEU A 102 2.54 -6.39 0.31
CA LEU A 102 3.27 -5.77 -0.80
C LEU A 102 4.31 -4.75 -0.30
N SER A 103 3.91 -3.85 0.60
CA SER A 103 4.77 -2.76 1.09
C SER A 103 5.96 -3.26 1.91
N ALA A 104 5.78 -4.32 2.68
CA ALA A 104 6.85 -4.90 3.50
C ALA A 104 7.98 -5.51 2.67
N ASN A 105 7.74 -5.80 1.40
CA ASN A 105 8.70 -6.40 0.48
C ASN A 105 9.35 -5.40 -0.49
N GLN A 106 9.09 -4.12 -0.31
CA GLN A 106 9.72 -3.05 -1.10
C GLN A 106 11.09 -2.65 -0.54
#